data_4ecafae786c726cec2bde4e8e41416d1
#
_entry.id   4ecafae786c726cec2bde4e8e41416d1
#
_cell.length_a   1.000
_cell.length_b   1.000
_cell.length_c   1.000
_cell.angle_alpha   90.00
_cell.angle_beta   90.00
_cell.angle_gamma   90.00
#
_symmetry.space_group_name_H-M   'P 1'
#
loop_
_entity.id
_entity.type
_entity.pdbx_description
1 polymer ?
#
loop_
_entity_poly.entity_id
_entity_poly.type
_entity_poly.pdbx_seq_one_letter_code
_entity_poly.pdbx_strand_id
1 'polypeptide(L)'
;FPPQNDADVLLELLDRHGTTQLDVLDGVYAFAYWQDNTLTLARDIVGEKPLWFTHTTDSFAFASEKKVLEQLGFLDVQELNPRQILRYDITKNSITFTHRPFFSYVPENMESYEEMKSHTRSLLDRAIEKRIPHKKFGLLFSGGVDSTYLAHYFKQKGLLFTCYTTAIDIQPEAPDLVSAQDIAQKLGLSLKVIKIKQEDLPLYLQRVVPLIEDSNVTKVGVALTFYAACEAARQDGCKVVFSGLGSEEIFAGYERHKNSANINQECVSGLLKMYERDLYRDDVVAMANNLELRLPFLDVKLVEYAVKIPAPYKLKDNIGKYIFRQIALEKGIPPESALRKKTAAQYGSRIDAALDKLAKIHKYPSKSSYVQTFYPKHNVRLALLFSGGKDSTYAAYILRRQNYQLSCLVTVKSENPDSYMFHTPTIDLVPLQAEAMGLPLILQHTKGEKEQELLDLEHALQKAKEKYAIEGVITGAVFSTYQRDRIEKICDQLGLKIFSKRRITY
;
A
#
# COMPACT_ATOMS: atom_id res chain seq x y z
N PHE A 1 -5.54 -30.32 -23.60
CA PHE A 1 -6.82 -30.03 -22.94
C PHE A 1 -6.89 -28.54 -22.70
N PRO A 2 -8.04 -27.87 -22.92
CA PRO A 2 -8.18 -26.48 -22.51
C PRO A 2 -8.00 -26.39 -20.98
N PRO A 3 -7.36 -25.32 -20.48
CA PRO A 3 -7.16 -25.15 -19.04
C PRO A 3 -8.52 -25.15 -18.32
N GLN A 4 -8.63 -25.92 -17.24
CA GLN A 4 -9.88 -26.08 -16.50
C GLN A 4 -10.05 -25.01 -15.40
N ASN A 5 -8.93 -24.42 -14.96
CA ASN A 5 -8.89 -23.40 -13.91
C ASN A 5 -7.64 -22.51 -14.05
N ASP A 6 -7.55 -21.48 -13.21
CA ASP A 6 -6.43 -20.51 -13.23
C ASP A 6 -5.05 -21.15 -12.96
N ALA A 7 -5.01 -22.22 -12.14
CA ALA A 7 -3.78 -22.93 -11.84
C ALA A 7 -3.25 -23.68 -13.07
N ASP A 8 -4.13 -24.27 -13.88
CA ASP A 8 -3.74 -24.94 -15.13
C ASP A 8 -3.17 -23.94 -16.14
N VAL A 9 -3.78 -22.74 -16.24
CA VAL A 9 -3.27 -21.66 -17.11
C VAL A 9 -1.87 -21.24 -16.67
N LEU A 10 -1.68 -21.04 -15.36
CA LEU A 10 -0.38 -20.67 -14.81
C LEU A 10 0.67 -21.76 -15.05
N LEU A 11 0.33 -23.01 -14.79
CA LEU A 11 1.23 -24.15 -14.97
C LEU A 11 1.67 -24.26 -16.44
N GLU A 12 0.73 -24.21 -17.39
CA GLU A 12 1.03 -24.24 -18.82
C GLU A 12 1.95 -23.09 -19.25
N LEU A 13 1.73 -21.88 -18.72
CA LEU A 13 2.60 -20.73 -19.00
C LEU A 13 4.01 -20.98 -18.45
N LEU A 14 4.13 -21.44 -17.21
CA LEU A 14 5.42 -21.67 -16.56
C LEU A 14 6.19 -22.83 -17.22
N ASP A 15 5.53 -23.90 -17.59
CA ASP A 15 6.15 -25.05 -18.28
C ASP A 15 6.67 -24.68 -19.66
N ARG A 16 5.95 -23.82 -20.41
CA ARG A 16 6.34 -23.42 -21.77
C ARG A 16 7.37 -22.29 -21.81
N HIS A 17 7.28 -21.33 -20.91
CA HIS A 17 7.99 -20.06 -21.00
C HIS A 17 8.79 -19.70 -19.75
N GLY A 18 8.69 -20.52 -18.71
CA GLY A 18 9.27 -20.19 -17.42
C GLY A 18 8.69 -18.88 -16.86
N THR A 19 9.48 -18.19 -16.04
CA THR A 19 9.06 -16.93 -15.41
C THR A 19 9.24 -15.68 -16.28
N THR A 20 9.73 -15.83 -17.51
CA THR A 20 10.04 -14.69 -18.39
C THR A 20 8.80 -14.00 -18.95
N GLN A 21 7.67 -14.72 -18.96
CA GLN A 21 6.39 -14.21 -19.48
C GLN A 21 5.32 -13.99 -18.39
N LEU A 22 5.70 -13.84 -17.13
CA LEU A 22 4.73 -13.55 -16.07
C LEU A 22 3.93 -12.25 -16.29
N ASP A 23 4.48 -11.32 -17.09
CA ASP A 23 3.83 -10.04 -17.38
C ASP A 23 2.64 -10.15 -18.36
N VAL A 24 2.45 -11.32 -19.01
CA VAL A 24 1.24 -11.58 -19.82
C VAL A 24 0.05 -12.02 -18.96
N LEU A 25 0.28 -12.39 -17.69
CA LEU A 25 -0.79 -12.79 -16.79
C LEU A 25 -1.64 -11.57 -16.41
N ASP A 26 -2.92 -11.62 -16.79
CA ASP A 26 -3.91 -10.62 -16.44
C ASP A 26 -4.75 -11.12 -15.26
N GLY A 27 -4.23 -10.97 -14.04
CA GLY A 27 -4.88 -11.48 -12.84
C GLY A 27 -4.22 -11.03 -11.55
N VAL A 28 -4.81 -11.47 -10.45
CA VAL A 28 -4.35 -11.22 -9.08
C VAL A 28 -3.90 -12.55 -8.51
N TYR A 29 -2.63 -12.69 -8.18
CA TYR A 29 -2.05 -13.98 -7.81
C TYR A 29 -0.87 -13.86 -6.84
N ALA A 30 -0.68 -14.93 -6.08
CA ALA A 30 0.59 -15.30 -5.46
C ALA A 30 0.74 -16.81 -5.58
N PHE A 31 1.89 -17.28 -6.03
CA PHE A 31 2.10 -18.71 -6.26
C PHE A 31 3.48 -19.18 -5.82
N ALA A 32 3.56 -20.49 -5.59
CA ALA A 32 4.76 -21.25 -5.43
C ALA A 32 4.80 -22.33 -6.54
N TYR A 33 5.83 -22.32 -7.37
CA TYR A 33 6.03 -23.26 -8.46
C TYR A 33 7.29 -24.08 -8.23
N TRP A 34 7.11 -25.38 -8.21
CA TRP A 34 8.18 -26.34 -7.99
C TRP A 34 8.56 -27.02 -9.31
N GLN A 35 9.83 -26.93 -9.68
CA GLN A 35 10.38 -27.64 -10.82
C GLN A 35 11.77 -28.17 -10.47
N ASP A 36 11.99 -29.48 -10.64
CA ASP A 36 13.22 -30.17 -10.27
C ASP A 36 13.63 -29.86 -8.80
N ASN A 37 14.78 -29.21 -8.61
CA ASN A 37 15.30 -28.83 -7.30
C ASN A 37 15.09 -27.33 -7.00
N THR A 38 14.24 -26.65 -7.75
CA THR A 38 14.02 -25.22 -7.63
C THR A 38 12.57 -24.91 -7.27
N LEU A 39 12.38 -24.12 -6.21
CA LEU A 39 11.10 -23.51 -5.86
C LEU A 39 11.10 -22.05 -6.29
N THR A 40 10.12 -21.67 -7.09
CA THR A 40 9.93 -20.29 -7.54
C THR A 40 8.74 -19.67 -6.85
N LEU A 41 8.93 -18.51 -6.23
CA LEU A 41 7.87 -17.70 -5.64
C LEU A 41 7.69 -16.40 -6.44
N ALA A 42 6.46 -16.07 -6.78
CA ALA A 42 6.11 -14.79 -7.38
C ALA A 42 4.69 -14.38 -7.00
N ARG A 43 4.40 -13.10 -7.15
CA ARG A 43 3.06 -12.52 -6.94
C ARG A 43 2.74 -11.51 -8.04
N ASP A 44 1.48 -11.07 -8.14
CA ASP A 44 1.08 -10.04 -9.10
C ASP A 44 1.93 -8.76 -8.93
N ILE A 45 2.13 -8.02 -10.01
CA ILE A 45 3.10 -6.91 -10.08
C ILE A 45 2.77 -5.74 -9.11
N VAL A 46 1.51 -5.56 -8.75
CA VAL A 46 1.07 -4.55 -7.79
C VAL A 46 1.17 -5.08 -6.36
N GLY A 47 1.06 -6.40 -6.19
CA GLY A 47 1.07 -7.09 -4.91
C GLY A 47 -0.28 -7.07 -4.20
N GLU A 48 -1.37 -7.30 -4.95
CA GLU A 48 -2.70 -7.44 -4.35
C GLU A 48 -2.77 -8.67 -3.45
N LYS A 49 -2.11 -9.79 -3.83
CA LYS A 49 -2.00 -10.97 -2.97
C LYS A 49 -0.68 -11.00 -2.23
N PRO A 50 -0.69 -11.20 -0.90
CA PRO A 50 0.52 -11.23 -0.09
C PRO A 50 1.31 -12.53 -0.25
N LEU A 51 2.62 -12.44 -0.05
CA LEU A 51 3.51 -13.59 0.04
C LEU A 51 4.70 -13.25 0.93
N TRP A 52 4.88 -14.06 1.96
CA TRP A 52 5.95 -13.93 2.94
C TRP A 52 6.87 -15.12 2.87
N PHE A 53 8.15 -14.94 3.15
CA PHE A 53 9.12 -16.02 3.17
C PHE A 53 10.16 -15.81 4.27
N THR A 54 10.86 -16.87 4.59
CA THR A 54 12.04 -16.87 5.46
C THR A 54 13.05 -17.87 4.92
N HIS A 55 14.33 -17.57 5.07
CA HIS A 55 15.43 -18.41 4.67
C HIS A 55 16.47 -18.42 5.80
N THR A 56 16.80 -19.60 6.27
CA THR A 56 17.80 -19.84 7.30
C THR A 56 18.93 -20.72 6.76
N THR A 57 19.92 -21.03 7.59
CA THR A 57 21.03 -21.90 7.22
C THR A 57 20.61 -23.32 6.84
N ASP A 58 19.44 -23.75 7.27
CA ASP A 58 18.97 -25.15 7.17
C ASP A 58 17.53 -25.28 6.68
N SER A 59 16.84 -24.17 6.45
CA SER A 59 15.43 -24.22 6.04
C SER A 59 14.98 -23.03 5.20
N PHE A 60 13.93 -23.27 4.42
CA PHE A 60 13.18 -22.26 3.68
C PHE A 60 11.70 -22.49 3.91
N ALA A 61 10.95 -21.42 4.23
CA ALA A 61 9.52 -21.49 4.41
C ALA A 61 8.84 -20.25 3.79
N PHE A 62 7.58 -20.41 3.39
CA PHE A 62 6.76 -19.32 2.86
C PHE A 62 5.30 -19.47 3.28
N ALA A 63 4.58 -18.36 3.31
CA ALA A 63 3.16 -18.29 3.64
C ALA A 63 2.51 -17.03 3.07
N SER A 64 1.18 -17.02 3.00
CA SER A 64 0.42 -15.83 2.61
C SER A 64 0.44 -14.75 3.70
N GLU A 65 0.64 -15.10 4.96
CA GLU A 65 0.60 -14.19 6.09
C GLU A 65 1.83 -14.36 7.00
N LYS A 66 2.43 -13.26 7.43
CA LYS A 66 3.65 -13.20 8.25
C LYS A 66 3.50 -14.00 9.55
N LYS A 67 2.37 -13.83 10.24
CA LYS A 67 2.09 -14.46 11.54
C LYS A 67 2.17 -15.98 11.51
N VAL A 68 1.90 -16.62 10.37
CA VAL A 68 2.01 -18.08 10.22
C VAL A 68 3.46 -18.52 10.39
N LEU A 69 4.38 -17.86 9.72
CA LEU A 69 5.82 -18.16 9.82
C LEU A 69 6.37 -17.82 11.21
N GLU A 70 5.94 -16.70 11.80
CA GLU A 70 6.32 -16.32 13.16
C GLU A 70 5.82 -17.31 14.21
N GLN A 71 4.60 -17.86 14.05
CA GLN A 71 4.05 -18.89 14.94
C GLN A 71 4.83 -20.21 14.84
N LEU A 72 5.43 -20.51 13.70
CA LEU A 72 6.35 -21.65 13.52
C LEU A 72 7.74 -21.40 14.11
N GLY A 73 7.99 -20.22 14.69
CA GLY A 73 9.26 -19.89 15.36
C GLY A 73 10.28 -19.18 14.49
N PHE A 74 9.95 -18.82 13.25
CA PHE A 74 10.87 -18.06 12.41
C PHE A 74 10.93 -16.58 12.82
N LEU A 75 12.14 -16.04 12.94
CA LEU A 75 12.37 -14.66 13.41
C LEU A 75 12.55 -13.67 12.26
N ASP A 76 13.15 -14.10 11.15
CA ASP A 76 13.50 -13.26 10.00
C ASP A 76 12.55 -13.50 8.84
N VAL A 77 11.30 -13.10 9.05
CA VAL A 77 10.23 -13.21 8.04
C VAL A 77 10.20 -11.94 7.20
N GLN A 78 10.28 -12.10 5.88
CA GLN A 78 10.30 -11.01 4.90
C GLN A 78 9.10 -11.08 3.97
N GLU A 79 8.55 -9.93 3.59
CA GLU A 79 7.54 -9.84 2.55
C GLU A 79 8.23 -9.86 1.18
N LEU A 80 7.78 -10.73 0.28
CA LEU A 80 8.30 -10.75 -1.09
C LEU A 80 7.85 -9.48 -1.82
N ASN A 81 8.83 -8.68 -2.28
CA ASN A 81 8.54 -7.53 -3.12
C ASN A 81 7.84 -7.99 -4.42
N PRO A 82 6.68 -7.43 -4.80
CA PRO A 82 5.96 -7.85 -6.00
C PRO A 82 6.77 -7.77 -7.30
N ARG A 83 7.78 -6.91 -7.33
CA ARG A 83 8.69 -6.75 -8.47
C ARG A 83 9.88 -7.71 -8.44
N GLN A 84 9.91 -8.63 -7.49
CA GLN A 84 10.92 -9.67 -7.40
C GLN A 84 10.30 -11.05 -7.58
N ILE A 85 10.99 -11.89 -8.36
CA ILE A 85 10.76 -13.34 -8.44
C ILE A 85 11.86 -13.98 -7.61
N LEU A 86 11.48 -14.71 -6.57
CA LEU A 86 12.41 -15.46 -5.73
C LEU A 86 12.55 -16.87 -6.28
N ARG A 87 13.80 -17.35 -6.42
CA ARG A 87 14.12 -18.75 -6.68
C ARG A 87 14.94 -19.31 -5.54
N TYR A 88 14.50 -20.42 -5.00
CA TYR A 88 15.18 -21.17 -3.96
C TYR A 88 15.71 -22.49 -4.53
N ASP A 89 17.03 -22.66 -4.53
CA ASP A 89 17.71 -23.91 -4.91
C ASP A 89 17.86 -24.77 -3.64
N ILE A 90 17.12 -25.89 -3.60
CA ILE A 90 17.12 -26.80 -2.43
C ILE A 90 18.46 -27.45 -2.21
N THR A 91 19.18 -27.79 -3.28
CA THR A 91 20.44 -28.54 -3.17
C THR A 91 21.56 -27.67 -2.57
N LYS A 92 21.49 -26.37 -2.84
CA LYS A 92 22.47 -25.39 -2.36
C LYS A 92 21.99 -24.62 -1.13
N ASN A 93 20.73 -24.80 -0.73
CA ASN A 93 20.05 -23.95 0.25
C ASN A 93 20.32 -22.46 0.00
N SER A 94 20.08 -22.00 -1.21
CA SER A 94 20.36 -20.64 -1.61
C SER A 94 19.17 -19.97 -2.30
N ILE A 95 19.01 -18.67 -2.07
CA ILE A 95 17.99 -17.85 -2.71
C ILE A 95 18.61 -16.88 -3.72
N THR A 96 17.90 -16.66 -4.81
CA THR A 96 18.24 -15.63 -5.80
C THR A 96 16.99 -14.84 -6.17
N PHE A 97 17.19 -13.58 -6.57
CA PHE A 97 16.09 -12.70 -6.97
C PHE A 97 16.29 -12.26 -8.42
N THR A 98 15.19 -12.27 -9.19
CA THR A 98 15.12 -11.63 -10.50
C THR A 98 14.17 -10.47 -10.40
N HIS A 99 14.60 -9.27 -10.80
CA HIS A 99 13.77 -8.07 -10.75
C HIS A 99 12.88 -7.97 -11.99
N ARG A 100 11.63 -7.58 -11.79
CA ARG A 100 10.63 -7.32 -12.83
C ARG A 100 10.47 -5.81 -13.04
N PRO A 101 10.33 -5.32 -14.29
CA PRO A 101 10.05 -3.92 -14.54
C PRO A 101 8.71 -3.51 -13.94
N PHE A 102 8.61 -2.24 -13.51
CA PHE A 102 7.37 -1.66 -13.03
C PHE A 102 6.82 -0.64 -14.04
N PHE A 103 5.62 -0.14 -13.79
CA PHE A 103 4.96 0.83 -14.66
C PHE A 103 5.80 2.09 -14.85
N SER A 104 5.90 2.53 -16.11
CA SER A 104 6.55 3.79 -16.48
C SER A 104 5.50 4.84 -16.81
N TYR A 105 5.71 6.05 -16.32
CA TYR A 105 4.88 7.20 -16.67
C TYR A 105 5.40 7.97 -17.89
N VAL A 106 6.51 7.52 -18.47
CA VAL A 106 7.09 8.10 -19.69
C VAL A 106 7.21 7.03 -20.78
N PRO A 107 6.95 7.39 -22.04
CA PRO A 107 6.40 8.67 -22.49
C PRO A 107 4.94 8.86 -22.03
N GLU A 108 4.52 10.12 -21.84
CA GLU A 108 3.12 10.44 -21.60
C GLU A 108 2.26 10.16 -22.84
N ASN A 109 0.96 9.93 -22.64
CA ASN A 109 0.01 9.74 -23.73
C ASN A 109 -0.13 11.03 -24.54
N MET A 110 -0.14 10.91 -25.87
CA MET A 110 -0.20 12.03 -26.82
C MET A 110 -1.61 12.22 -27.45
N GLU A 111 -2.58 11.43 -27.03
CA GLU A 111 -3.96 11.51 -27.47
C GLU A 111 -4.59 12.85 -27.04
N SER A 112 -5.69 13.26 -27.72
CA SER A 112 -6.49 14.40 -27.27
C SER A 112 -7.15 14.11 -25.91
N TYR A 113 -7.55 15.15 -25.19
CA TYR A 113 -8.24 15.00 -23.91
C TYR A 113 -9.49 14.11 -24.00
N GLU A 114 -10.30 14.28 -25.06
CA GLU A 114 -11.54 13.52 -25.25
C GLU A 114 -11.25 12.04 -25.55
N GLU A 115 -10.22 11.76 -26.35
CA GLU A 115 -9.76 10.38 -26.60
C GLU A 115 -9.25 9.74 -25.34
N MET A 116 -8.40 10.42 -24.56
CA MET A 116 -7.89 9.90 -23.27
C MET A 116 -9.03 9.62 -22.29
N LYS A 117 -10.05 10.49 -22.24
CA LYS A 117 -11.23 10.30 -21.40
C LYS A 117 -12.03 9.06 -21.83
N SER A 118 -12.27 8.91 -23.14
CA SER A 118 -12.97 7.75 -23.71
C SER A 118 -12.21 6.46 -23.48
N HIS A 119 -10.88 6.47 -23.67
CA HIS A 119 -10.00 5.32 -23.47
C HIS A 119 -9.94 4.92 -21.99
N THR A 120 -9.74 5.88 -21.09
CA THR A 120 -9.77 5.66 -19.63
C THR A 120 -11.08 5.02 -19.19
N ARG A 121 -12.21 5.55 -19.66
CA ARG A 121 -13.54 4.98 -19.40
C ARG A 121 -13.64 3.53 -19.87
N SER A 122 -13.23 3.25 -21.11
CA SER A 122 -13.27 1.90 -21.68
C SER A 122 -12.40 0.90 -20.89
N LEU A 123 -11.20 1.31 -20.47
CA LEU A 123 -10.30 0.47 -19.66
C LEU A 123 -10.90 0.20 -18.28
N LEU A 124 -11.46 1.22 -17.62
CA LEU A 124 -12.08 1.06 -16.31
C LEU A 124 -13.33 0.18 -16.37
N ASP A 125 -14.20 0.38 -17.38
CA ASP A 125 -15.39 -0.44 -17.54
C ASP A 125 -15.01 -1.92 -17.78
N ARG A 126 -13.98 -2.20 -18.58
CA ARG A 126 -13.43 -3.55 -18.77
C ARG A 126 -12.80 -4.13 -17.49
N ALA A 127 -12.07 -3.29 -16.76
CA ALA A 127 -11.46 -3.69 -15.47
C ALA A 127 -12.52 -4.11 -14.45
N ILE A 128 -13.67 -3.43 -14.44
CA ILE A 128 -14.81 -3.79 -13.59
C ILE A 128 -15.44 -5.09 -14.09
N GLU A 129 -15.75 -5.15 -15.41
CA GLU A 129 -16.50 -6.25 -16.01
C GLU A 129 -15.86 -7.62 -15.81
N LYS A 130 -14.55 -7.73 -16.04
CA LYS A 130 -13.79 -9.00 -15.84
C LYS A 130 -13.72 -9.46 -14.38
N ARG A 131 -14.07 -8.60 -13.43
CA ARG A 131 -14.06 -8.89 -11.98
C ARG A 131 -15.44 -9.18 -11.39
N ILE A 132 -16.51 -9.11 -12.19
CA ILE A 132 -17.89 -9.38 -11.73
C ILE A 132 -18.05 -10.88 -11.46
N PRO A 133 -18.41 -11.28 -10.23
CA PRO A 133 -18.67 -12.69 -9.92
C PRO A 133 -20.08 -13.10 -10.38
N HIS A 134 -20.28 -14.40 -10.58
CA HIS A 134 -21.61 -14.96 -10.88
C HIS A 134 -22.55 -15.01 -9.66
N LYS A 135 -22.06 -14.71 -8.47
CA LYS A 135 -22.80 -14.77 -7.20
C LYS A 135 -22.98 -13.37 -6.62
N LYS A 136 -23.88 -13.24 -5.64
CA LYS A 136 -24.05 -12.02 -4.84
C LYS A 136 -22.72 -11.55 -4.26
N PHE A 137 -22.49 -10.26 -4.33
CA PHE A 137 -21.27 -9.62 -3.86
C PHE A 137 -21.56 -8.32 -3.12
N GLY A 138 -20.55 -7.84 -2.39
CA GLY A 138 -20.57 -6.59 -1.65
C GLY A 138 -19.77 -5.50 -2.32
N LEU A 139 -20.08 -4.25 -1.96
CA LEU A 139 -19.29 -3.08 -2.30
C LEU A 139 -19.04 -2.25 -1.04
N LEU A 140 -17.78 -1.98 -0.72
CA LEU A 140 -17.42 -1.04 0.34
C LEU A 140 -17.72 0.38 -0.14
N PHE A 141 -18.66 1.06 0.51
CA PHE A 141 -19.30 2.24 -0.03
C PHE A 141 -19.22 3.44 0.91
N SER A 142 -18.58 4.51 0.47
CA SER A 142 -18.44 5.77 1.23
C SER A 142 -19.22 6.95 0.62
N GLY A 143 -19.90 6.74 -0.53
CA GLY A 143 -20.52 7.83 -1.30
C GLY A 143 -19.51 8.75 -2.01
N GLY A 144 -18.21 8.41 -2.00
CA GLY A 144 -17.19 9.09 -2.81
C GLY A 144 -17.17 8.60 -4.25
N VAL A 145 -16.54 9.37 -5.14
CA VAL A 145 -16.57 9.11 -6.59
C VAL A 145 -16.20 7.69 -6.98
N ASP A 146 -15.22 7.08 -6.34
CA ASP A 146 -14.69 5.75 -6.66
C ASP A 146 -15.74 4.66 -6.43
N SER A 147 -16.26 4.57 -5.21
CA SER A 147 -17.27 3.59 -4.82
C SER A 147 -18.61 3.85 -5.53
N THR A 148 -18.94 5.13 -5.80
CA THR A 148 -20.17 5.49 -6.50
C THR A 148 -20.08 5.12 -7.97
N TYR A 149 -18.89 5.24 -8.61
CA TYR A 149 -18.70 4.80 -9.99
C TYR A 149 -18.95 3.28 -10.12
N LEU A 150 -18.38 2.49 -9.20
CA LEU A 150 -18.59 1.05 -9.17
C LEU A 150 -20.06 0.70 -8.95
N ALA A 151 -20.72 1.32 -7.96
CA ALA A 151 -22.14 1.10 -7.68
C ALA A 151 -23.03 1.45 -8.87
N HIS A 152 -22.76 2.58 -9.52
CA HIS A 152 -23.49 3.02 -10.71
C HIS A 152 -23.33 2.04 -11.87
N TYR A 153 -22.09 1.57 -12.13
CA TYR A 153 -21.81 0.57 -13.15
C TYR A 153 -22.59 -0.73 -12.89
N PHE A 154 -22.52 -1.26 -11.66
CA PHE A 154 -23.23 -2.49 -11.29
C PHE A 154 -24.74 -2.34 -11.44
N LYS A 155 -25.29 -1.20 -11.04
CA LYS A 155 -26.73 -0.91 -11.21
C LYS A 155 -27.12 -0.84 -12.68
N GLN A 156 -26.36 -0.15 -13.52
CA GLN A 156 -26.61 -0.10 -14.97
C GLN A 156 -26.61 -1.47 -15.63
N LYS A 157 -25.79 -2.39 -15.15
CA LYS A 157 -25.73 -3.79 -15.62
C LYS A 157 -26.82 -4.69 -14.99
N GLY A 158 -27.67 -4.16 -14.11
CA GLY A 158 -28.74 -4.93 -13.45
C GLY A 158 -28.24 -5.99 -12.47
N LEU A 159 -27.03 -5.80 -11.89
CA LEU A 159 -26.41 -6.78 -11.00
C LEU A 159 -26.99 -6.71 -9.58
N LEU A 160 -27.02 -7.86 -8.89
CA LEU A 160 -27.44 -7.95 -7.51
C LEU A 160 -26.22 -7.78 -6.56
N PHE A 161 -26.18 -6.66 -5.86
CA PHE A 161 -25.13 -6.34 -4.89
C PHE A 161 -25.69 -5.53 -3.72
N THR A 162 -24.92 -5.47 -2.64
CA THR A 162 -25.23 -4.64 -1.47
C THR A 162 -24.05 -3.75 -1.17
N CYS A 163 -24.32 -2.45 -0.95
CA CYS A 163 -23.36 -1.49 -0.46
C CYS A 163 -23.23 -1.62 1.06
N TYR A 164 -21.99 -1.55 1.58
CA TYR A 164 -21.68 -1.60 3.03
C TYR A 164 -20.92 -0.35 3.43
N THR A 165 -21.38 0.33 4.47
CA THR A 165 -20.70 1.48 5.06
C THR A 165 -20.59 1.31 6.56
N THR A 166 -19.45 1.70 7.13
CA THR A 166 -19.17 1.60 8.57
C THR A 166 -18.91 2.98 9.16
N ALA A 167 -19.47 3.24 10.32
CA ALA A 167 -19.21 4.45 11.09
C ALA A 167 -19.27 4.16 12.60
N ILE A 168 -18.61 5.00 13.39
CA ILE A 168 -18.82 5.02 14.84
C ILE A 168 -20.20 5.62 15.15
N ASP A 169 -20.91 5.01 16.10
CA ASP A 169 -22.21 5.47 16.57
C ASP A 169 -22.03 6.65 17.54
N ILE A 170 -21.84 7.85 17.00
CA ILE A 170 -21.68 9.11 17.75
C ILE A 170 -22.36 10.26 17.04
N GLN A 171 -22.66 11.32 17.81
CA GLN A 171 -23.17 12.57 17.26
C GLN A 171 -22.07 13.66 17.21
N PRO A 172 -22.09 14.54 16.21
CA PRO A 172 -22.86 14.45 14.94
C PRO A 172 -22.41 13.25 14.10
N GLU A 173 -23.29 12.75 13.24
CA GLU A 173 -23.02 11.56 12.42
C GLU A 173 -21.74 11.68 11.58
N ALA A 174 -21.12 10.53 11.29
CA ALA A 174 -19.89 10.46 10.51
C ALA A 174 -20.11 10.98 9.07
N PRO A 175 -19.23 11.84 8.54
CA PRO A 175 -19.38 12.42 7.20
C PRO A 175 -19.52 11.40 6.06
N ASP A 176 -18.81 10.27 6.15
CA ASP A 176 -18.92 9.21 5.16
C ASP A 176 -20.27 8.50 5.24
N LEU A 177 -20.84 8.35 6.44
CA LEU A 177 -22.17 7.77 6.61
C LEU A 177 -23.24 8.65 5.97
N VAL A 178 -23.24 9.94 6.27
CA VAL A 178 -24.19 10.90 5.70
C VAL A 178 -24.13 10.89 4.17
N SER A 179 -22.90 10.93 3.62
CA SER A 179 -22.71 10.89 2.17
C SER A 179 -23.15 9.56 1.55
N ALA A 180 -22.83 8.42 2.20
CA ALA A 180 -23.22 7.11 1.69
C ALA A 180 -24.75 6.95 1.66
N GLN A 181 -25.46 7.45 2.68
CA GLN A 181 -26.92 7.40 2.76
C GLN A 181 -27.56 8.28 1.67
N ASP A 182 -27.11 9.53 1.52
CA ASP A 182 -27.63 10.45 0.51
C ASP A 182 -27.45 9.90 -0.90
N ILE A 183 -26.23 9.46 -1.25
CA ILE A 183 -25.96 8.93 -2.59
C ILE A 183 -26.67 7.59 -2.83
N ALA A 184 -26.74 6.72 -1.82
CA ALA A 184 -27.49 5.47 -1.95
C ALA A 184 -28.98 5.72 -2.19
N GLN A 185 -29.59 6.69 -1.52
CA GLN A 185 -30.97 7.09 -1.74
C GLN A 185 -31.18 7.65 -3.15
N LYS A 186 -30.35 8.61 -3.59
CA LYS A 186 -30.43 9.22 -4.93
C LYS A 186 -30.29 8.19 -6.05
N LEU A 187 -29.40 7.22 -5.86
CA LEU A 187 -29.18 6.17 -6.86
C LEU A 187 -30.04 4.93 -6.65
N GLY A 188 -30.90 4.86 -5.62
CA GLY A 188 -31.73 3.69 -5.29
C GLY A 188 -30.89 2.43 -5.10
N LEU A 189 -29.84 2.50 -4.28
CA LEU A 189 -28.93 1.41 -3.96
C LEU A 189 -29.35 0.72 -2.64
N SER A 190 -29.15 -0.59 -2.56
CA SER A 190 -29.25 -1.32 -1.30
C SER A 190 -28.02 -0.98 -0.44
N LEU A 191 -28.23 -0.24 0.66
CA LEU A 191 -27.19 0.14 1.60
C LEU A 191 -27.41 -0.48 2.97
N LYS A 192 -26.41 -1.23 3.45
CA LYS A 192 -26.33 -1.71 4.84
C LYS A 192 -25.36 -0.84 5.61
N VAL A 193 -25.87 -0.22 6.67
CA VAL A 193 -25.09 0.64 7.57
C VAL A 193 -24.66 -0.15 8.79
N ILE A 194 -23.37 -0.14 9.10
CA ILE A 194 -22.79 -0.76 10.28
C ILE A 194 -22.35 0.36 11.24
N LYS A 195 -23.09 0.54 12.33
CA LYS A 195 -22.75 1.48 13.40
C LYS A 195 -22.02 0.72 14.52
N ILE A 196 -20.74 1.05 14.73
CA ILE A 196 -19.93 0.49 15.81
C ILE A 196 -20.13 1.38 17.05
N LYS A 197 -20.61 0.82 18.13
CA LYS A 197 -20.67 1.52 19.40
C LYS A 197 -19.28 1.72 19.97
N GLN A 198 -19.05 2.84 20.65
CA GLN A 198 -17.75 3.15 21.23
C GLN A 198 -17.29 2.11 22.25
N GLU A 199 -18.22 1.53 22.99
CA GLU A 199 -17.98 0.46 23.98
C GLU A 199 -17.51 -0.86 23.35
N ASP A 200 -17.90 -1.15 22.08
CA ASP A 200 -17.52 -2.37 21.36
C ASP A 200 -16.16 -2.24 20.66
N LEU A 201 -15.65 -1.01 20.50
CA LEU A 201 -14.42 -0.76 19.76
C LEU A 201 -13.18 -1.50 20.32
N PRO A 202 -13.01 -1.69 21.64
CA PRO A 202 -11.91 -2.53 22.17
C PRO A 202 -11.95 -3.98 21.69
N LEU A 203 -13.13 -4.57 21.51
CA LEU A 203 -13.28 -5.94 20.98
C LEU A 203 -12.84 -6.01 19.51
N TYR A 204 -13.19 -5.00 18.71
CA TYR A 204 -12.71 -4.89 17.34
C TYR A 204 -11.18 -4.70 17.30
N LEU A 205 -10.60 -3.90 18.19
CA LEU A 205 -9.14 -3.72 18.28
C LEU A 205 -8.42 -5.03 18.59
N GLN A 206 -8.93 -5.83 19.55
CA GLN A 206 -8.38 -7.14 19.88
C GLN A 206 -8.33 -8.11 18.70
N ARG A 207 -9.27 -8.00 17.77
CA ARG A 207 -9.33 -8.84 16.57
C ARG A 207 -8.48 -8.29 15.43
N VAL A 208 -8.62 -6.98 15.16
CA VAL A 208 -8.10 -6.37 13.94
C VAL A 208 -6.61 -6.03 14.05
N VAL A 209 -6.12 -5.56 15.21
CA VAL A 209 -4.73 -5.12 15.34
C VAL A 209 -3.75 -6.29 15.18
N PRO A 210 -3.95 -7.45 15.84
CA PRO A 210 -3.13 -8.63 15.58
C PRO A 210 -3.33 -9.22 14.18
N LEU A 211 -4.54 -9.08 13.61
CA LEU A 211 -4.86 -9.58 12.28
C LEU A 211 -4.00 -8.91 11.21
N ILE A 212 -3.88 -7.58 11.26
CA ILE A 212 -3.09 -6.81 10.29
C ILE A 212 -1.61 -6.73 10.65
N GLU A 213 -1.21 -7.29 11.81
CA GLU A 213 0.18 -7.35 12.29
C GLU A 213 0.86 -5.97 12.37
N ASP A 214 0.07 -4.94 12.62
CA ASP A 214 0.53 -3.55 12.65
C ASP A 214 -0.32 -2.73 13.63
N SER A 215 0.33 -1.97 14.49
CA SER A 215 -0.33 -1.06 15.44
C SER A 215 -0.28 0.42 15.01
N ASN A 216 0.07 0.71 13.76
CA ASN A 216 -0.03 2.06 13.21
C ASN A 216 -1.49 2.52 13.21
N VAL A 217 -1.77 3.62 13.90
CA VAL A 217 -3.13 4.12 14.13
C VAL A 217 -3.91 4.36 12.83
N THR A 218 -3.24 4.85 11.80
CA THR A 218 -3.87 5.09 10.49
C THR A 218 -4.27 3.77 9.82
N LYS A 219 -3.36 2.79 9.79
CA LYS A 219 -3.64 1.45 9.26
C LYS A 219 -4.76 0.77 10.03
N VAL A 220 -4.71 0.81 11.36
CA VAL A 220 -5.73 0.25 12.25
C VAL A 220 -7.09 0.91 12.03
N GLY A 221 -7.16 2.24 11.94
CA GLY A 221 -8.41 2.95 11.73
C GLY A 221 -9.10 2.59 10.40
N VAL A 222 -8.33 2.42 9.33
CA VAL A 222 -8.87 1.93 8.05
C VAL A 222 -9.29 0.48 8.16
N ALA A 223 -8.44 -0.38 8.76
CA ALA A 223 -8.73 -1.81 8.93
C ALA A 223 -10.02 -2.06 9.72
N LEU A 224 -10.27 -1.30 10.79
CA LEU A 224 -11.52 -1.38 11.57
C LEU A 224 -12.76 -1.08 10.72
N THR A 225 -12.68 -0.04 9.87
CA THR A 225 -13.76 0.32 8.95
C THR A 225 -14.03 -0.81 7.96
N PHE A 226 -12.98 -1.38 7.39
CA PHE A 226 -13.06 -2.50 6.45
C PHE A 226 -13.57 -3.78 7.11
N TYR A 227 -13.03 -4.13 8.28
CA TYR A 227 -13.37 -5.37 8.99
C TYR A 227 -14.86 -5.45 9.29
N ALA A 228 -15.44 -4.41 9.88
CA ALA A 228 -16.87 -4.41 10.22
C ALA A 228 -17.77 -4.51 8.97
N ALA A 229 -17.40 -3.84 7.88
CA ALA A 229 -18.11 -3.95 6.60
C ALA A 229 -17.98 -5.35 5.99
N CYS A 230 -16.78 -5.95 6.02
CA CYS A 230 -16.53 -7.31 5.54
C CYS A 230 -17.26 -8.37 6.39
N GLU A 231 -17.26 -8.21 7.72
CA GLU A 231 -18.02 -9.09 8.63
C GLU A 231 -19.52 -9.09 8.29
N ALA A 232 -20.11 -7.92 8.06
CA ALA A 232 -21.51 -7.80 7.64
C ALA A 232 -21.77 -8.39 6.25
N ALA A 233 -20.86 -8.19 5.29
CA ALA A 233 -20.97 -8.76 3.95
C ALA A 233 -20.91 -10.30 3.98
N ARG A 234 -20.02 -10.88 4.81
CA ARG A 234 -19.94 -12.33 5.03
C ARG A 234 -21.25 -12.87 5.62
N GLN A 235 -21.81 -12.19 6.64
CA GLN A 235 -23.09 -12.58 7.26
C GLN A 235 -24.23 -12.58 6.25
N ASP A 236 -24.21 -11.68 5.27
CA ASP A 236 -25.17 -11.63 4.18
C ASP A 236 -24.89 -12.65 3.05
N GLY A 237 -23.90 -13.53 3.23
CA GLY A 237 -23.55 -14.61 2.30
C GLY A 237 -22.71 -14.17 1.09
N CYS A 238 -22.16 -12.97 1.08
CA CYS A 238 -21.20 -12.55 0.05
C CYS A 238 -19.93 -13.42 0.10
N LYS A 239 -19.29 -13.59 -1.06
CA LYS A 239 -17.97 -14.23 -1.20
C LYS A 239 -16.93 -13.29 -1.78
N VAL A 240 -17.39 -12.18 -2.34
CA VAL A 240 -16.58 -11.17 -2.98
C VAL A 240 -17.03 -9.80 -2.46
N VAL A 241 -16.05 -8.91 -2.22
CA VAL A 241 -16.29 -7.49 -1.98
C VAL A 241 -15.46 -6.65 -2.93
N PHE A 242 -16.03 -5.57 -3.40
CA PHE A 242 -15.33 -4.58 -4.21
C PHE A 242 -14.93 -3.37 -3.37
N SER A 243 -13.80 -2.75 -3.74
CA SER A 243 -13.36 -1.48 -3.18
C SER A 243 -12.85 -0.55 -4.28
N GLY A 244 -12.97 0.76 -4.05
CA GLY A 244 -12.41 1.80 -4.92
C GLY A 244 -10.94 2.11 -4.69
N LEU A 245 -10.22 1.25 -3.94
CA LEU A 245 -8.78 1.42 -3.68
C LEU A 245 -7.98 1.42 -4.99
N GLY A 246 -6.91 2.23 -5.05
CA GLY A 246 -6.03 2.37 -6.21
C GLY A 246 -6.31 3.61 -7.06
N SER A 247 -7.53 4.12 -7.05
CA SER A 247 -7.91 5.30 -7.86
C SER A 247 -7.12 6.55 -7.50
N GLU A 248 -6.76 6.73 -6.21
CA GLU A 248 -5.96 7.84 -5.73
C GLU A 248 -4.55 7.82 -6.32
N GLU A 249 -3.96 6.65 -6.43
CA GLU A 249 -2.60 6.45 -6.93
C GLU A 249 -2.54 6.72 -8.44
N ILE A 250 -3.49 6.23 -9.21
CA ILE A 250 -3.42 6.35 -10.68
C ILE A 250 -3.93 7.69 -11.22
N PHE A 251 -4.83 8.37 -10.49
CA PHE A 251 -5.45 9.63 -10.91
C PHE A 251 -5.10 10.83 -10.02
N ALA A 252 -4.05 10.76 -9.21
CA ALA A 252 -3.56 11.86 -8.36
C ALA A 252 -4.61 12.37 -7.34
N GLY A 253 -5.24 11.47 -6.57
CA GLY A 253 -6.32 11.80 -5.63
C GLY A 253 -5.89 12.34 -4.27
N TYR A 254 -4.63 12.18 -3.86
CA TYR A 254 -4.14 12.62 -2.55
C TYR A 254 -3.63 14.07 -2.53
N GLU A 255 -3.66 14.69 -1.36
CA GLU A 255 -3.13 16.04 -1.15
C GLU A 255 -1.63 16.17 -1.51
N ARG A 256 -0.85 15.09 -1.29
CA ARG A 256 0.57 15.05 -1.67
C ARG A 256 0.81 15.26 -3.17
N HIS A 257 -0.11 14.84 -4.02
CA HIS A 257 0.00 15.03 -5.47
C HIS A 257 -0.06 16.51 -5.86
N LYS A 258 -0.87 17.30 -5.16
CA LYS A 258 -0.99 18.75 -5.39
C LYS A 258 0.29 19.52 -5.11
N ASN A 259 1.10 19.00 -4.17
CA ASN A 259 2.37 19.59 -3.75
C ASN A 259 3.59 18.93 -4.42
N SER A 260 3.39 18.07 -5.42
CA SER A 260 4.47 17.37 -6.11
C SER A 260 4.93 18.17 -7.33
N ALA A 261 6.24 18.25 -7.53
CA ALA A 261 6.82 18.82 -8.75
C ALA A 261 6.57 17.92 -9.99
N ASN A 262 6.41 16.61 -9.77
CA ASN A 262 6.07 15.66 -10.83
C ASN A 262 4.94 14.74 -10.32
N ILE A 263 3.72 15.01 -10.77
CA ILE A 263 2.50 14.32 -10.34
C ILE A 263 2.52 12.84 -10.76
N ASN A 264 2.93 12.55 -12.00
CA ASN A 264 2.95 11.18 -12.52
C ASN A 264 3.97 10.31 -11.78
N GLN A 265 5.12 10.87 -11.47
CA GLN A 265 6.13 10.20 -10.65
C GLN A 265 5.61 9.93 -9.24
N GLU A 266 4.89 10.89 -8.61
CA GLU A 266 4.27 10.68 -7.29
C GLU A 266 3.19 9.59 -7.33
N CYS A 267 2.43 9.47 -8.43
CA CYS A 267 1.49 8.38 -8.67
C CYS A 267 2.20 7.02 -8.68
N VAL A 268 3.26 6.86 -9.48
CA VAL A 268 4.05 5.63 -9.54
C VAL A 268 4.69 5.31 -8.19
N SER A 269 5.27 6.30 -7.51
CA SER A 269 5.81 6.14 -6.15
C SER A 269 4.74 5.70 -5.14
N GLY A 270 3.48 6.12 -5.33
CA GLY A 270 2.34 5.64 -4.56
C GLY A 270 2.06 4.16 -4.79
N LEU A 271 1.98 3.75 -6.05
CA LEU A 271 1.76 2.36 -6.47
C LEU A 271 2.85 1.41 -5.96
N LEU A 272 4.13 1.81 -6.05
CA LEU A 272 5.27 1.03 -5.57
C LEU A 272 5.15 0.61 -4.09
N LYS A 273 4.41 1.37 -3.29
CA LYS A 273 4.29 1.19 -1.83
C LYS A 273 2.94 0.64 -1.39
N MET A 274 2.01 0.40 -2.32
CA MET A 274 0.67 -0.06 -1.95
C MET A 274 0.67 -1.44 -1.30
N TYR A 275 1.51 -2.35 -1.79
CA TYR A 275 1.55 -3.73 -1.31
C TYR A 275 1.79 -3.82 0.21
N GLU A 276 2.68 -2.98 0.75
CA GLU A 276 3.04 -2.97 2.18
C GLU A 276 2.16 -2.03 3.01
N ARG A 277 1.60 -0.99 2.39
CA ARG A 277 0.85 0.06 3.10
C ARG A 277 -0.64 -0.26 3.22
N ASP A 278 -1.25 -0.66 2.10
CA ASP A 278 -2.70 -0.78 1.99
C ASP A 278 -3.15 -2.20 1.65
N LEU A 279 -2.51 -2.85 0.66
CA LEU A 279 -3.00 -4.09 0.08
C LEU A 279 -2.91 -5.27 1.05
N TYR A 280 -1.78 -5.42 1.75
CA TYR A 280 -1.65 -6.45 2.79
C TYR A 280 -2.74 -6.32 3.86
N ARG A 281 -2.92 -5.11 4.40
CA ARG A 281 -3.95 -4.82 5.40
C ARG A 281 -5.34 -5.21 4.91
N ASP A 282 -5.71 -4.79 3.70
CA ASP A 282 -7.06 -4.97 3.18
C ASP A 282 -7.32 -6.41 2.76
N ASP A 283 -6.30 -7.11 2.22
CA ASP A 283 -6.40 -8.53 1.89
C ASP A 283 -6.61 -9.40 3.14
N VAL A 284 -5.77 -9.25 4.18
CA VAL A 284 -5.91 -10.08 5.40
C VAL A 284 -7.24 -9.81 6.12
N VAL A 285 -7.76 -8.57 6.09
CA VAL A 285 -9.07 -8.23 6.64
C VAL A 285 -10.20 -8.90 5.86
N ALA A 286 -10.14 -8.88 4.53
CA ALA A 286 -11.13 -9.54 3.68
C ALA A 286 -11.06 -11.07 3.85
N MET A 287 -9.87 -11.65 3.82
CA MET A 287 -9.64 -13.10 3.94
C MET A 287 -10.05 -13.64 5.30
N ALA A 288 -9.83 -12.90 6.41
CA ALA A 288 -10.33 -13.28 7.74
C ALA A 288 -11.86 -13.39 7.80
N ASN A 289 -12.54 -12.72 6.88
CA ASN A 289 -13.98 -12.81 6.68
C ASN A 289 -14.38 -13.78 5.54
N ASN A 290 -13.47 -14.60 5.01
CA ASN A 290 -13.69 -15.49 3.87
C ASN A 290 -14.27 -14.75 2.64
N LEU A 291 -13.79 -13.54 2.39
CA LEU A 291 -14.17 -12.69 1.26
C LEU A 291 -12.96 -12.45 0.37
N GLU A 292 -13.17 -12.53 -0.93
CA GLU A 292 -12.20 -12.10 -1.92
C GLU A 292 -12.37 -10.60 -2.17
N LEU A 293 -11.29 -9.83 -2.01
CA LEU A 293 -11.27 -8.40 -2.31
C LEU A 293 -10.97 -8.19 -3.80
N ARG A 294 -11.77 -7.39 -4.49
CA ARG A 294 -11.58 -7.05 -5.91
C ARG A 294 -11.37 -5.54 -6.08
N LEU A 295 -10.29 -5.18 -6.77
CA LEU A 295 -9.78 -3.81 -6.90
C LEU A 295 -9.66 -3.40 -8.38
N PRO A 296 -10.77 -3.00 -9.05
CA PRO A 296 -10.75 -2.69 -10.48
C PRO A 296 -9.80 -1.57 -10.88
N PHE A 297 -9.54 -0.61 -9.98
CA PHE A 297 -8.61 0.50 -10.26
C PHE A 297 -7.13 0.06 -10.29
N LEU A 298 -6.82 -1.16 -9.84
CA LEU A 298 -5.48 -1.75 -9.92
C LEU A 298 -5.31 -2.71 -11.11
N ASP A 299 -6.26 -2.73 -12.03
CA ASP A 299 -6.12 -3.43 -13.30
C ASP A 299 -4.86 -3.01 -14.04
N VAL A 300 -4.01 -3.97 -14.42
CA VAL A 300 -2.70 -3.69 -15.02
C VAL A 300 -2.80 -2.79 -16.25
N LYS A 301 -3.75 -3.06 -17.15
CA LYS A 301 -3.94 -2.26 -18.37
C LYS A 301 -4.44 -0.85 -18.07
N LEU A 302 -5.33 -0.72 -17.08
CA LEU A 302 -5.79 0.59 -16.62
C LEU A 302 -4.65 1.36 -15.94
N VAL A 303 -3.88 0.72 -15.06
CA VAL A 303 -2.73 1.35 -14.37
C VAL A 303 -1.70 1.83 -15.39
N GLU A 304 -1.28 0.94 -16.31
CA GLU A 304 -0.29 1.26 -17.35
C GLU A 304 -0.68 2.49 -18.19
N TYR A 305 -1.94 2.58 -18.55
CA TYR A 305 -2.47 3.71 -19.28
C TYR A 305 -2.60 4.96 -18.42
N ALA A 306 -3.19 4.82 -17.24
CA ALA A 306 -3.52 5.94 -16.37
C ALA A 306 -2.28 6.67 -15.84
N VAL A 307 -1.18 5.97 -15.53
CA VAL A 307 0.05 6.64 -15.06
C VAL A 307 0.68 7.52 -16.12
N LYS A 308 0.41 7.27 -17.41
CA LYS A 308 0.88 8.04 -18.56
C LYS A 308 -0.03 9.21 -18.96
N ILE A 309 -1.21 9.36 -18.34
CA ILE A 309 -2.08 10.53 -18.58
C ILE A 309 -1.33 11.78 -18.10
N PRO A 310 -1.26 12.85 -18.96
CA PRO A 310 -0.59 14.09 -18.59
C PRO A 310 -1.11 14.71 -17.29
N ALA A 311 -0.20 15.21 -16.48
CA ALA A 311 -0.50 15.76 -15.16
C ALA A 311 -1.65 16.78 -15.11
N PRO A 312 -1.81 17.72 -16.09
CA PRO A 312 -2.91 18.68 -16.10
C PRO A 312 -4.32 18.04 -16.21
N TYR A 313 -4.41 16.81 -16.70
CA TYR A 313 -5.67 16.07 -16.79
C TYR A 313 -5.98 15.25 -15.54
N LYS A 314 -4.97 15.03 -14.67
CA LYS A 314 -5.16 14.40 -13.36
C LYS A 314 -5.45 15.41 -12.27
N LEU A 315 -4.78 16.56 -12.31
CA LEU A 315 -4.93 17.64 -11.34
C LEU A 315 -5.16 18.96 -12.08
N LYS A 316 -6.36 19.54 -11.90
CA LYS A 316 -6.75 20.82 -12.47
C LYS A 316 -7.48 21.65 -11.41
N ASP A 317 -7.17 22.93 -11.32
CA ASP A 317 -7.79 23.87 -10.36
C ASP A 317 -7.80 23.35 -8.91
N ASN A 318 -6.68 22.73 -8.52
CA ASN A 318 -6.52 22.08 -7.21
C ASN A 318 -7.47 20.88 -6.96
N ILE A 319 -8.12 20.36 -8.00
CA ILE A 319 -9.01 19.19 -7.96
C ILE A 319 -8.27 17.98 -8.51
N GLY A 320 -7.96 17.01 -7.63
CA GLY A 320 -7.38 15.72 -8.02
C GLY A 320 -8.41 14.79 -8.68
N LYS A 321 -7.92 13.77 -9.41
CA LYS A 321 -8.74 12.84 -10.21
C LYS A 321 -9.56 13.54 -11.30
N TYR A 322 -9.08 14.65 -11.83
CA TYR A 322 -9.89 15.52 -12.67
C TYR A 322 -10.55 14.78 -13.84
N ILE A 323 -9.77 14.08 -14.69
CA ILE A 323 -10.30 13.31 -15.81
C ILE A 323 -11.33 12.25 -15.37
N PHE A 324 -11.05 11.54 -14.28
CA PHE A 324 -11.97 10.51 -13.75
C PHE A 324 -13.27 11.12 -13.22
N ARG A 325 -13.21 12.28 -12.58
CA ARG A 325 -14.41 13.01 -12.13
C ARG A 325 -15.27 13.49 -13.31
N GLN A 326 -14.63 13.92 -14.41
CA GLN A 326 -15.37 14.29 -15.63
C GLN A 326 -16.06 13.06 -16.24
N ILE A 327 -15.38 11.91 -16.33
CA ILE A 327 -16.00 10.65 -16.77
C ILE A 327 -17.19 10.28 -15.86
N ALA A 328 -17.05 10.45 -14.54
CA ALA A 328 -18.12 10.15 -13.59
C ALA A 328 -19.36 11.06 -13.80
N LEU A 329 -19.14 12.35 -13.98
CA LEU A 329 -20.22 13.31 -14.28
C LEU A 329 -20.96 12.97 -15.58
N GLU A 330 -20.23 12.65 -16.65
CA GLU A 330 -20.79 12.26 -17.94
C GLU A 330 -21.60 10.95 -17.88
N LYS A 331 -21.23 10.05 -16.97
CA LYS A 331 -22.02 8.84 -16.70
C LYS A 331 -23.29 9.09 -15.87
N GLY A 332 -23.53 10.33 -15.42
CA GLY A 332 -24.70 10.68 -14.61
C GLY A 332 -24.53 10.41 -13.12
N ILE A 333 -23.28 10.28 -12.63
CA ILE A 333 -23.01 10.20 -11.19
C ILE A 333 -23.31 11.58 -10.56
N PRO A 334 -24.05 11.62 -9.42
CA PRO A 334 -24.41 12.88 -8.78
C PRO A 334 -23.18 13.77 -8.49
N PRO A 335 -23.25 15.08 -8.79
CA PRO A 335 -22.14 16.02 -8.58
C PRO A 335 -21.61 15.99 -7.12
N GLU A 336 -22.48 15.79 -6.14
CA GLU A 336 -22.13 15.69 -4.72
C GLU A 336 -21.18 14.54 -4.43
N SER A 337 -21.27 13.46 -5.19
CA SER A 337 -20.32 12.34 -5.13
C SER A 337 -19.11 12.57 -6.04
N ALA A 338 -19.36 12.94 -7.32
CA ALA A 338 -18.31 13.11 -8.31
C ALA A 338 -17.28 14.18 -7.93
N LEU A 339 -17.71 15.27 -7.28
CA LEU A 339 -16.86 16.40 -6.87
C LEU A 339 -16.48 16.38 -5.38
N ARG A 340 -16.97 15.40 -4.62
CA ARG A 340 -16.69 15.29 -3.19
C ARG A 340 -15.19 15.28 -2.92
N LYS A 341 -14.75 16.12 -1.95
CA LYS A 341 -13.38 16.11 -1.48
C LYS A 341 -13.06 14.77 -0.79
N LYS A 342 -11.91 14.19 -1.09
CA LYS A 342 -11.45 12.94 -0.47
C LYS A 342 -11.25 13.13 1.03
N THR A 343 -11.83 12.23 1.80
CA THR A 343 -11.55 12.04 3.23
C THR A 343 -11.10 10.60 3.42
N ALA A 344 -10.03 10.38 4.19
CA ALA A 344 -9.58 9.01 4.48
C ALA A 344 -10.58 8.31 5.41
N ALA A 345 -10.76 7.00 5.22
CA ALA A 345 -11.84 6.22 5.85
C ALA A 345 -11.88 6.35 7.38
N GLN A 346 -10.72 6.36 8.07
CA GLN A 346 -10.65 6.50 9.52
C GLN A 346 -11.17 7.86 10.03
N TYR A 347 -11.07 8.91 9.23
CA TYR A 347 -11.61 10.25 9.57
C TYR A 347 -13.08 10.37 9.16
N GLY A 348 -13.40 9.90 7.96
CA GLY A 348 -14.76 9.90 7.41
C GLY A 348 -15.74 9.06 8.23
N SER A 349 -15.29 7.96 8.83
CA SER A 349 -16.05 7.10 9.75
C SER A 349 -16.01 7.55 11.22
N ARG A 350 -15.15 8.53 11.57
CA ARG A 350 -14.85 9.00 12.94
C ARG A 350 -14.17 7.97 13.85
N ILE A 351 -13.67 6.88 13.34
CA ILE A 351 -12.90 5.89 14.13
C ILE A 351 -11.66 6.52 14.76
N ASP A 352 -10.96 7.40 14.05
CA ASP A 352 -9.78 8.09 14.58
C ASP A 352 -10.09 8.91 15.85
N ALA A 353 -11.21 9.64 15.86
CA ALA A 353 -11.67 10.41 17.03
C ALA A 353 -12.11 9.50 18.18
N ALA A 354 -12.74 8.35 17.86
CA ALA A 354 -13.14 7.38 18.88
C ALA A 354 -11.91 6.72 19.54
N LEU A 355 -10.87 6.40 18.78
CA LEU A 355 -9.59 5.89 19.32
C LEU A 355 -8.92 6.92 20.26
N ASP A 356 -8.93 8.20 19.88
CA ASP A 356 -8.39 9.26 20.74
C ASP A 356 -9.16 9.38 22.07
N LYS A 357 -10.48 9.28 22.01
CA LYS A 357 -11.33 9.27 23.20
C LYS A 357 -11.10 8.05 24.10
N LEU A 358 -10.97 6.85 23.52
CA LEU A 358 -10.64 5.63 24.26
C LEU A 358 -9.28 5.71 24.95
N ALA A 359 -8.26 6.22 24.26
CA ALA A 359 -6.94 6.41 24.84
C ALA A 359 -7.02 7.29 26.11
N LYS A 360 -7.78 8.39 26.06
CA LYS A 360 -8.00 9.28 27.21
C LYS A 360 -8.74 8.58 28.36
N ILE A 361 -9.83 7.84 28.06
CA ILE A 361 -10.58 7.07 29.04
C ILE A 361 -9.67 6.07 29.79
N HIS A 362 -8.83 5.37 29.04
CA HIS A 362 -7.89 4.38 29.59
C HIS A 362 -6.58 4.98 30.08
N LYS A 363 -6.46 6.33 30.16
CA LYS A 363 -5.30 7.08 30.65
C LYS A 363 -3.99 6.82 29.91
N TYR A 364 -4.07 6.52 28.60
CA TYR A 364 -2.90 6.43 27.74
C TYR A 364 -2.49 7.82 27.23
N PRO A 365 -1.18 8.08 27.06
CA PRO A 365 -0.69 9.39 26.62
C PRO A 365 -1.06 9.72 25.18
N SER A 366 -1.41 8.72 24.38
CA SER A 366 -1.83 8.88 22.98
C SER A 366 -2.65 7.68 22.50
N LYS A 367 -3.43 7.85 21.44
CA LYS A 367 -4.11 6.73 20.75
C LYS A 367 -3.11 5.70 20.21
N SER A 368 -1.92 6.12 19.80
CA SER A 368 -0.86 5.21 19.32
C SER A 368 -0.42 4.27 20.44
N SER A 369 -0.12 4.80 21.64
CA SER A 369 0.26 3.99 22.79
C SER A 369 -0.86 3.06 23.28
N TYR A 370 -2.12 3.48 23.14
CA TYR A 370 -3.27 2.62 23.44
C TYR A 370 -3.40 1.48 22.43
N VAL A 371 -3.37 1.76 21.13
CA VAL A 371 -3.46 0.75 20.09
C VAL A 371 -2.30 -0.25 20.15
N GLN A 372 -1.10 0.21 20.50
CA GLN A 372 0.09 -0.63 20.67
C GLN A 372 -0.10 -1.74 21.71
N THR A 373 -0.96 -1.57 22.72
CA THR A 373 -1.23 -2.61 23.72
C THR A 373 -1.88 -3.88 23.13
N PHE A 374 -2.55 -3.76 21.98
CA PHE A 374 -3.17 -4.89 21.28
C PHE A 374 -2.19 -5.65 20.36
N TYR A 375 -1.01 -5.05 20.06
CA TYR A 375 0.06 -5.70 19.32
C TYR A 375 1.41 -5.23 19.89
N PRO A 376 1.96 -5.96 20.88
CA PRO A 376 3.16 -5.55 21.61
C PRO A 376 4.46 -5.66 20.78
N LYS A 377 4.42 -6.35 19.63
CA LYS A 377 5.54 -6.41 18.70
C LYS A 377 5.71 -5.08 17.96
N HIS A 378 6.92 -4.80 17.49
CA HIS A 378 7.14 -3.69 16.57
C HIS A 378 6.60 -3.99 15.17
N ASN A 379 6.12 -2.95 14.48
CA ASN A 379 5.52 -3.09 13.15
C ASN A 379 6.55 -3.54 12.10
N VAL A 380 7.66 -2.79 11.97
CA VAL A 380 8.72 -3.04 10.98
C VAL A 380 10.06 -2.57 11.53
N ARG A 381 11.15 -3.28 11.21
CA ARG A 381 12.53 -2.91 11.55
C ARG A 381 13.09 -1.97 10.48
N LEU A 382 13.53 -0.78 10.88
CA LEU A 382 13.92 0.29 9.96
C LEU A 382 15.36 0.76 10.20
N ALA A 383 16.07 1.07 9.11
CA ALA A 383 17.25 1.92 9.15
C ALA A 383 16.86 3.39 8.89
N LEU A 384 17.51 4.31 9.56
CA LEU A 384 17.35 5.74 9.30
C LEU A 384 18.51 6.25 8.45
N LEU A 385 18.23 6.82 7.27
CA LEU A 385 19.20 7.66 6.57
C LEU A 385 19.39 8.95 7.36
N PHE A 386 20.50 9.02 8.08
CA PHE A 386 20.72 10.02 9.11
C PHE A 386 21.81 11.01 8.70
N SER A 387 21.44 12.26 8.56
CA SER A 387 22.35 13.37 8.27
C SER A 387 22.70 14.22 9.50
N GLY A 388 22.22 13.84 10.69
CA GLY A 388 22.34 14.65 11.90
C GLY A 388 21.43 15.87 11.96
N GLY A 389 20.70 16.16 10.88
CA GLY A 389 19.82 17.31 10.77
C GLY A 389 18.42 17.10 11.38
N LYS A 390 17.71 18.21 11.56
CA LYS A 390 16.36 18.24 12.17
C LYS A 390 15.34 17.34 11.49
N ASP A 391 15.40 17.22 10.15
CA ASP A 391 14.40 16.48 9.38
C ASP A 391 14.55 14.96 9.53
N SER A 392 15.76 14.45 9.52
CA SER A 392 16.04 13.03 9.79
C SER A 392 15.73 12.66 11.25
N THR A 393 16.10 13.51 12.21
CA THR A 393 15.80 13.32 13.63
C THR A 393 14.28 13.32 13.88
N TYR A 394 13.55 14.25 13.27
CA TYR A 394 12.10 14.32 13.40
C TYR A 394 11.40 13.12 12.76
N ALA A 395 11.88 12.63 11.61
CA ALA A 395 11.35 11.43 10.98
C ALA A 395 11.50 10.20 11.89
N ALA A 396 12.67 10.03 12.53
CA ALA A 396 12.90 8.99 13.52
C ALA A 396 11.92 9.06 14.71
N TYR A 397 11.73 10.28 15.25
CA TYR A 397 10.82 10.52 16.37
C TYR A 397 9.37 10.11 16.03
N ILE A 398 8.87 10.52 14.87
CA ILE A 398 7.49 10.19 14.44
C ILE A 398 7.32 8.67 14.29
N LEU A 399 8.27 7.98 13.62
CA LEU A 399 8.15 6.55 13.37
C LEU A 399 8.25 5.71 14.65
N ARG A 400 9.15 6.07 15.56
CA ARG A 400 9.17 5.42 16.88
C ARG A 400 7.85 5.58 17.62
N ARG A 401 7.19 6.74 17.54
CA ARG A 401 5.86 6.96 18.15
C ARG A 401 4.73 6.20 17.44
N GLN A 402 4.97 5.66 16.27
CA GLN A 402 4.05 4.79 15.53
C GLN A 402 4.43 3.31 15.64
N ASN A 403 5.21 2.95 16.66
CA ASN A 403 5.63 1.58 16.96
C ASN A 403 6.55 0.92 15.93
N TYR A 404 7.29 1.71 15.12
CA TYR A 404 8.36 1.15 14.29
C TYR A 404 9.65 0.97 15.07
N GLN A 405 10.36 -0.13 14.83
CA GLN A 405 11.66 -0.38 15.43
C GLN A 405 12.76 0.32 14.63
N LEU A 406 13.44 1.27 15.27
CA LEU A 406 14.63 1.89 14.68
C LEU A 406 15.86 1.04 15.06
N SER A 407 16.37 0.26 14.08
CA SER A 407 17.42 -0.74 14.30
C SER A 407 18.83 -0.19 14.16
N CYS A 408 19.03 0.76 13.23
CA CYS A 408 20.34 1.39 13.02
C CYS A 408 20.20 2.75 12.30
N LEU A 409 21.29 3.53 12.36
CA LEU A 409 21.49 4.72 11.55
C LEU A 409 22.43 4.37 10.38
N VAL A 410 22.14 4.93 9.20
CA VAL A 410 22.99 4.84 8.02
C VAL A 410 23.34 6.25 7.56
N THR A 411 24.65 6.54 7.50
CA THR A 411 25.16 7.85 7.09
C THR A 411 26.17 7.65 5.97
N VAL A 412 26.01 8.37 4.87
CA VAL A 412 26.98 8.45 3.80
C VAL A 412 27.72 9.77 3.94
N LYS A 413 29.03 9.72 4.21
CA LYS A 413 29.90 10.90 4.34
C LYS A 413 30.59 11.15 3.01
N SER A 414 30.24 12.23 2.35
CA SER A 414 30.84 12.65 1.08
C SER A 414 32.10 13.46 1.32
N GLU A 415 33.15 13.18 0.53
CA GLU A 415 34.36 14.00 0.44
C GLU A 415 34.10 15.28 -0.37
N ASN A 416 33.08 15.26 -1.25
CA ASN A 416 32.65 16.40 -2.03
C ASN A 416 31.64 17.25 -1.24
N PRO A 417 31.97 18.51 -0.88
CA PRO A 417 31.04 19.38 -0.15
C PRO A 417 29.80 19.77 -0.97
N ASP A 418 29.85 19.66 -2.30
CA ASP A 418 28.80 20.01 -3.23
C ASP A 418 27.99 18.77 -3.69
N SER A 419 28.04 17.66 -2.95
CA SER A 419 27.23 16.46 -3.26
C SER A 419 25.74 16.77 -3.32
N TYR A 420 25.08 16.34 -4.41
CA TYR A 420 23.64 16.48 -4.59
C TYR A 420 22.82 15.52 -3.70
N MET A 421 23.42 14.42 -3.27
CA MET A 421 22.74 13.39 -2.48
C MET A 421 22.94 13.58 -0.98
N PHE A 422 24.14 13.97 -0.53
CA PHE A 422 24.52 13.92 0.87
C PHE A 422 24.99 15.27 1.39
N HIS A 423 24.31 15.77 2.43
CA HIS A 423 24.73 16.98 3.12
C HIS A 423 25.97 16.72 3.96
N THR A 424 26.97 17.60 3.81
CA THR A 424 28.23 17.50 4.55
C THR A 424 28.29 18.35 5.83
N PRO A 425 27.51 19.44 6.02
CA PRO A 425 27.59 20.26 7.23
C PRO A 425 27.34 19.44 8.49
N THR A 426 28.22 19.55 9.48
CA THR A 426 28.13 18.91 10.81
C THR A 426 28.07 17.38 10.80
N ILE A 427 28.41 16.72 9.69
CA ILE A 427 28.37 15.26 9.57
C ILE A 427 29.29 14.55 10.60
N ASP A 428 30.35 15.22 11.06
CA ASP A 428 31.26 14.70 12.09
C ASP A 428 30.64 14.58 13.47
N LEU A 429 29.48 15.20 13.71
CA LEU A 429 28.72 15.03 14.96
C LEU A 429 27.82 13.79 14.97
N VAL A 430 27.62 13.17 13.82
CA VAL A 430 26.72 12.00 13.70
C VAL A 430 27.10 10.83 14.58
N PRO A 431 28.38 10.45 14.77
CA PRO A 431 28.76 9.39 15.71
C PRO A 431 28.32 9.68 17.14
N LEU A 432 28.53 10.92 17.63
CA LEU A 432 28.09 11.35 18.96
C LEU A 432 26.57 11.33 19.10
N GLN A 433 25.86 11.75 18.07
CA GLN A 433 24.41 11.70 18.05
C GLN A 433 23.89 10.25 18.05
N ALA A 434 24.54 9.35 17.32
CA ALA A 434 24.22 7.92 17.32
C ALA A 434 24.39 7.30 18.71
N GLU A 435 25.51 7.62 19.38
CA GLU A 435 25.77 7.20 20.77
C GLU A 435 24.70 7.74 21.71
N ALA A 436 24.37 9.02 21.64
CA ALA A 436 23.32 9.64 22.44
C ALA A 436 21.92 9.03 22.20
N MET A 437 21.66 8.56 20.98
CA MET A 437 20.42 7.84 20.65
C MET A 437 20.43 6.37 21.05
N GLY A 438 21.58 5.82 21.46
CA GLY A 438 21.76 4.41 21.77
C GLY A 438 21.58 3.49 20.56
N LEU A 439 21.93 3.98 19.34
CA LEU A 439 21.72 3.26 18.08
C LEU A 439 23.04 2.98 17.37
N PRO A 440 23.20 1.77 16.80
CA PRO A 440 24.37 1.47 15.99
C PRO A 440 24.39 2.33 14.72
N LEU A 441 25.59 2.73 14.29
CA LEU A 441 25.85 3.55 13.13
C LEU A 441 26.59 2.76 12.05
N ILE A 442 26.09 2.79 10.83
CA ILE A 442 26.84 2.45 9.61
C ILE A 442 27.28 3.76 8.99
N LEU A 443 28.58 4.02 8.99
CA LEU A 443 29.19 5.15 8.33
C LEU A 443 29.88 4.66 7.05
N GLN A 444 29.41 5.11 5.90
CA GLN A 444 29.95 4.82 4.58
C GLN A 444 30.61 6.09 4.03
N HIS A 445 31.82 5.98 3.53
CA HIS A 445 32.50 7.05 2.83
C HIS A 445 32.24 6.98 1.33
N THR A 446 32.10 8.14 0.68
CA THR A 446 31.99 8.27 -0.77
C THR A 446 32.82 9.44 -1.27
N LYS A 447 33.38 9.33 -2.47
CA LYS A 447 34.07 10.45 -3.14
C LYS A 447 33.12 11.59 -3.53
N GLY A 448 31.80 11.33 -3.53
CA GLY A 448 30.77 12.30 -3.90
C GLY A 448 30.69 12.53 -5.42
N GLU A 449 31.14 11.58 -6.20
CA GLU A 449 30.98 11.59 -7.65
C GLU A 449 29.55 11.17 -8.00
N LYS A 450 28.93 11.91 -8.91
CA LYS A 450 27.55 11.66 -9.34
C LYS A 450 27.41 10.22 -9.85
N GLU A 451 26.32 9.56 -9.45
CA GLU A 451 25.99 8.13 -9.70
C GLU A 451 26.87 7.13 -8.89
N GLN A 452 28.17 7.37 -8.68
CA GLN A 452 29.01 6.50 -7.84
C GLN A 452 28.56 6.52 -6.37
N GLU A 453 28.15 7.68 -5.86
CA GLU A 453 27.62 7.84 -4.50
C GLU A 453 26.34 6.99 -4.24
N LEU A 454 25.63 6.59 -5.31
CA LEU A 454 24.47 5.70 -5.20
C LEU A 454 24.87 4.26 -4.92
N LEU A 455 25.97 3.78 -5.51
CA LEU A 455 26.52 2.45 -5.22
C LEU A 455 27.00 2.38 -3.77
N ASP A 456 27.59 3.44 -3.26
CA ASP A 456 28.02 3.52 -1.86
C ASP A 456 26.81 3.50 -0.91
N LEU A 457 25.71 4.16 -1.27
CA LEU A 457 24.45 4.08 -0.52
C LEU A 457 23.87 2.66 -0.56
N GLU A 458 23.85 2.02 -1.73
CA GLU A 458 23.37 0.65 -1.91
C GLU A 458 24.17 -0.32 -1.03
N HIS A 459 25.51 -0.24 -1.03
CA HIS A 459 26.38 -1.04 -0.16
C HIS A 459 26.08 -0.82 1.32
N ALA A 460 25.88 0.45 1.73
CA ALA A 460 25.55 0.76 3.12
C ALA A 460 24.21 0.17 3.55
N LEU A 461 23.19 0.22 2.68
CA LEU A 461 21.88 -0.36 2.95
C LEU A 461 21.89 -1.88 2.92
N GLN A 462 22.64 -2.49 2.00
CA GLN A 462 22.84 -3.94 1.98
C GLN A 462 23.51 -4.42 3.28
N LYS A 463 24.56 -3.74 3.77
CA LYS A 463 25.21 -4.01 5.04
C LYS A 463 24.25 -3.85 6.24
N ALA A 464 23.35 -2.85 6.18
CA ALA A 464 22.33 -2.67 7.20
C ALA A 464 21.32 -3.83 7.20
N LYS A 465 20.93 -4.29 6.02
CA LYS A 465 20.02 -5.43 5.84
C LYS A 465 20.64 -6.72 6.42
N GLU A 466 21.88 -7.01 6.09
CA GLU A 466 22.57 -8.20 6.56
C GLU A 466 22.84 -8.19 8.09
N LYS A 467 23.28 -7.04 8.63
CA LYS A 467 23.72 -6.96 10.03
C LYS A 467 22.57 -6.73 11.01
N TYR A 468 21.54 -6.00 10.62
CA TYR A 468 20.46 -5.55 11.51
C TYR A 468 19.08 -6.04 11.06
N ALA A 469 19.01 -6.88 10.02
CA ALA A 469 17.79 -7.46 9.48
C ALA A 469 16.69 -6.41 9.24
N ILE A 470 17.07 -5.25 8.68
CA ILE A 470 16.12 -4.18 8.39
C ILE A 470 15.17 -4.61 7.26
N GLU A 471 13.92 -4.23 7.41
CA GLU A 471 12.85 -4.46 6.43
C GLU A 471 12.55 -3.19 5.62
N GLY A 472 13.06 -2.04 6.07
CA GLY A 472 12.84 -0.78 5.39
C GLY A 472 13.76 0.34 5.83
N VAL A 473 13.62 1.47 5.16
CA VAL A 473 14.47 2.65 5.30
C VAL A 473 13.63 3.89 5.55
N ILE A 474 14.06 4.71 6.51
CA ILE A 474 13.48 6.02 6.80
C ILE A 474 14.32 7.08 6.10
N THR A 475 13.69 7.98 5.36
CA THR A 475 14.36 9.15 4.78
C THR A 475 13.78 10.45 5.32
N GLY A 476 14.65 11.37 5.67
CA GLY A 476 14.31 12.77 5.97
C GLY A 476 14.13 13.63 4.72
N ALA A 477 14.45 13.12 3.53
CA ALA A 477 14.35 13.86 2.26
C ALA A 477 12.88 14.17 1.91
N VAL A 478 12.42 15.34 2.35
CA VAL A 478 11.01 15.73 2.23
C VAL A 478 10.73 16.47 0.94
N PHE A 479 11.70 17.22 0.41
CA PHE A 479 11.51 18.15 -0.69
C PHE A 479 12.30 17.82 -1.97
N SER A 480 13.40 17.06 -1.87
CA SER A 480 14.19 16.70 -3.04
C SER A 480 13.60 15.47 -3.75
N THR A 481 12.96 15.68 -4.89
CA THR A 481 12.51 14.59 -5.77
C THR A 481 13.71 13.78 -6.28
N TYR A 482 14.82 14.44 -6.56
CA TYR A 482 16.05 13.81 -7.02
C TYR A 482 16.59 12.75 -6.04
N GLN A 483 16.72 13.10 -4.76
CA GLN A 483 17.18 12.17 -3.73
C GLN A 483 16.18 11.05 -3.50
N ARG A 484 14.89 11.38 -3.40
CA ARG A 484 13.83 10.41 -3.14
C ARG A 484 13.80 9.30 -4.18
N ASP A 485 13.80 9.67 -5.46
CA ASP A 485 13.63 8.69 -6.54
C ASP A 485 14.77 7.68 -6.61
N ARG A 486 16.00 8.16 -6.34
CA ARG A 486 17.17 7.30 -6.27
C ARG A 486 17.13 6.35 -5.06
N ILE A 487 16.77 6.88 -3.90
CA ILE A 487 16.60 6.06 -2.70
C ILE A 487 15.47 5.03 -2.91
N GLU A 488 14.34 5.43 -3.51
CA GLU A 488 13.23 4.52 -3.83
C GLU A 488 13.66 3.40 -4.76
N LYS A 489 14.45 3.71 -5.78
CA LYS A 489 14.99 2.72 -6.73
C LYS A 489 15.94 1.72 -6.03
N ILE A 490 16.87 2.21 -5.23
CA ILE A 490 17.80 1.34 -4.48
C ILE A 490 17.02 0.45 -3.49
N CYS A 491 16.09 1.03 -2.73
CA CYS A 491 15.29 0.27 -1.79
C CYS A 491 14.45 -0.81 -2.50
N ASP A 492 13.87 -0.50 -3.66
CA ASP A 492 13.12 -1.47 -4.45
C ASP A 492 14.00 -2.64 -4.92
N GLN A 493 15.19 -2.35 -5.42
CA GLN A 493 16.18 -3.38 -5.84
C GLN A 493 16.59 -4.28 -4.67
N LEU A 494 16.79 -3.70 -3.48
CA LEU A 494 17.16 -4.44 -2.27
C LEU A 494 15.96 -5.12 -1.58
N GLY A 495 14.73 -4.93 -2.08
CA GLY A 495 13.51 -5.43 -1.43
C GLY A 495 13.18 -4.73 -0.12
N LEU A 496 13.64 -3.49 0.08
CA LEU A 496 13.41 -2.69 1.27
C LEU A 496 12.20 -1.77 1.11
N LYS A 497 11.38 -1.69 2.14
CA LYS A 497 10.26 -0.72 2.25
C LYS A 497 10.82 0.69 2.47
N ILE A 498 10.11 1.73 2.04
CA ILE A 498 10.57 3.10 2.24
C ILE A 498 9.54 3.98 2.95
N PHE A 499 10.01 4.68 3.97
CA PHE A 499 9.22 5.56 4.82
C PHE A 499 9.75 6.99 4.74
N SER A 500 8.86 7.98 4.67
CA SER A 500 9.24 9.39 4.66
C SER A 500 8.30 10.23 5.52
N LYS A 501 8.80 11.33 6.08
CA LYS A 501 8.07 12.29 6.94
C LYS A 501 6.74 12.76 6.32
N ARG A 502 6.69 13.03 5.02
CA ARG A 502 5.46 13.52 4.34
C ARG A 502 4.28 12.55 4.37
N ARG A 503 4.56 11.26 4.57
CA ARG A 503 3.52 10.20 4.52
C ARG A 503 3.03 9.78 5.90
N ILE A 504 3.62 10.33 6.95
CA ILE A 504 3.40 9.92 8.34
C ILE A 504 2.49 10.92 9.08
N THR A 505 2.33 12.11 8.56
CA THR A 505 1.59 13.22 9.18
C THR A 505 0.16 13.39 8.65
N TYR A 506 -0.52 12.30 8.29
CA TYR A 506 -1.95 12.33 7.95
C TYR A 506 -2.78 11.50 8.89
#